data_cd1035f3f022a79def0f7bed4983618a
#
_entry.id   cd1035f3f022a79def0f7bed4983618a
#
_cell.length_a   1.000
_cell.length_b   1.000
_cell.length_c   1.000
_cell.angle_alpha   90.00
_cell.angle_beta   90.00
_cell.angle_gamma   90.00
#
_symmetry.space_group_name_H-M   'P 1'
#
loop_
_entity.id
_entity.type
_entity.pdbx_description
1 polymer ?
#
loop_
_entity_poly.entity_id
_entity_poly.type
_entity_poly.pdbx_seq_one_letter_code
_entity_poly.pdbx_strand_id
1 'polypeptide(L)'
;MNKTLIGGIVAAGFALAVVSGGAFAQAFPAEGKPIRIIVPTAPSGGNDVMARIVAQKLGERMKRTVIVENKAGANGAIASEYVAKAAPDGYTILFGYIATHGINPALSKLPYDAVKDFAPISLLSEAQGVLVVNPKVQAKTVKELVNLAKARPGAINYASAGNGTAPHISAELFKQITGTDMLHVPYKGSAPAVTDTIAGQTQVMFPSLVAASQHIKAGQLRGLAVTGKTRSALFPELPTVIEAGVPGFEVTQWYALFAPAKTPKAIVDRLNAEVIAVMKDPDTIKRFAEQGAEPETSTPEALGKYVEAEIAKWRKVIQTAKITAD
;
A
#
# COMPACT_ATOMS: atom_id res chain seq x y z
N MET A 1 15.93 28.21 94.98
CA MET A 1 17.17 27.78 94.31
C MET A 1 16.79 27.11 93.01
N ASN A 2 16.84 27.89 91.95
CA ASN A 2 16.38 27.50 90.62
C ASN A 2 17.54 26.93 89.76
N LYS A 3 17.34 25.85 89.11
CA LYS A 3 18.21 25.41 87.99
C LYS A 3 17.36 25.15 86.79
N THR A 4 17.46 26.01 85.82
CA THR A 4 16.90 25.98 84.51
C THR A 4 17.72 25.03 83.64
N LEU A 5 17.11 24.00 83.03
CA LEU A 5 17.71 23.17 82.00
C LEU A 5 17.15 23.59 80.64
N ILE A 6 18.05 24.02 79.74
CA ILE A 6 17.81 24.40 78.38
C ILE A 6 17.96 23.11 77.53
N GLY A 7 16.87 22.61 76.99
CA GLY A 7 16.87 21.45 76.03
C GLY A 7 17.05 21.97 74.62
N GLY A 8 18.18 21.62 74.01
CA GLY A 8 18.40 21.88 72.56
C GLY A 8 17.67 20.92 71.66
N ILE A 9 16.87 21.44 70.75
CA ILE A 9 16.22 20.69 69.67
C ILE A 9 17.20 20.62 68.50
N VAL A 10 17.68 19.39 68.23
CA VAL A 10 18.45 19.08 67.02
C VAL A 10 17.43 18.79 65.89
N ALA A 11 17.28 19.73 64.98
CA ALA A 11 16.49 19.53 63.75
C ALA A 11 17.33 18.73 62.74
N ALA A 12 17.07 17.42 62.64
CA ALA A 12 17.62 16.61 61.57
C ALA A 12 16.88 16.89 60.25
N GLY A 13 17.50 17.66 59.36
CA GLY A 13 17.02 17.87 58.01
C GLY A 13 17.16 16.63 57.16
N PHE A 14 16.05 15.96 56.85
CA PHE A 14 15.98 14.90 55.85
C PHE A 14 16.00 15.53 54.46
N ALA A 15 17.14 15.56 53.78
CA ALA A 15 17.25 15.92 52.38
C ALA A 15 16.67 14.77 51.54
N LEU A 16 15.43 14.93 51.06
CA LEU A 16 14.86 14.08 50.02
C LEU A 16 15.63 14.33 48.72
N ALA A 17 16.57 13.46 48.40
CA ALA A 17 17.16 13.40 47.07
C ALA A 17 16.07 12.88 46.12
N VAL A 18 15.44 13.77 45.39
CA VAL A 18 14.58 13.44 44.24
C VAL A 18 15.52 12.88 43.18
N VAL A 19 15.64 11.54 43.17
CA VAL A 19 16.25 10.83 42.04
C VAL A 19 15.27 11.00 40.88
N SER A 20 15.52 12.05 40.08
CA SER A 20 14.91 12.19 38.78
C SER A 20 15.37 10.97 37.94
N GLY A 21 14.62 9.89 38.01
CA GLY A 21 14.78 8.76 37.12
C GLY A 21 14.58 9.25 35.70
N GLY A 22 15.65 9.65 35.03
CA GLY A 22 15.66 9.81 33.60
C GLY A 22 15.21 8.48 33.01
N ALA A 23 13.98 8.43 32.50
CA ALA A 23 13.55 7.33 31.68
C ALA A 23 14.55 7.25 30.54
N PHE A 24 15.54 6.37 30.63
CA PHE A 24 16.38 6.00 29.49
C PHE A 24 15.41 5.52 28.42
N ALA A 25 15.09 6.36 27.47
CA ALA A 25 14.35 5.96 26.28
C ALA A 25 15.12 4.78 25.70
N GLN A 26 14.59 3.56 25.89
CA GLN A 26 15.23 2.34 25.44
C GLN A 26 15.53 2.51 23.95
N ALA A 27 16.81 2.39 23.56
CA ALA A 27 17.22 2.66 22.19
C ALA A 27 16.42 1.78 21.24
N PHE A 28 15.71 2.41 20.31
CA PHE A 28 14.97 1.67 19.27
C PHE A 28 15.92 1.27 18.13
N PRO A 29 15.87 0.02 17.66
CA PRO A 29 15.16 -1.13 18.22
C PRO A 29 15.92 -1.80 19.37
N ALA A 30 15.19 -2.19 20.42
CA ALA A 30 15.73 -2.94 21.54
C ALA A 30 16.14 -4.36 21.14
N GLU A 31 17.07 -4.94 21.87
CA GLU A 31 17.48 -6.32 21.65
C GLU A 31 16.37 -7.31 22.01
N GLY A 32 16.27 -8.40 21.23
CA GLY A 32 15.29 -9.47 21.45
C GLY A 32 13.84 -9.18 21.08
N LYS A 33 13.47 -7.92 20.75
CA LYS A 33 12.10 -7.58 20.35
C LYS A 33 11.98 -7.47 18.82
N PRO A 34 11.22 -8.35 18.14
CA PRO A 34 11.07 -8.34 16.70
C PRO A 34 10.20 -7.16 16.24
N ILE A 35 10.53 -6.60 15.08
CA ILE A 35 9.64 -5.67 14.36
C ILE A 35 8.67 -6.52 13.53
N ARG A 36 7.38 -6.21 13.60
CA ARG A 36 6.33 -6.90 12.85
C ARG A 36 5.79 -5.99 11.77
N ILE A 37 5.88 -6.42 10.51
CA ILE A 37 5.23 -5.78 9.37
C ILE A 37 3.91 -6.49 9.13
N ILE A 38 2.81 -5.79 9.39
CA ILE A 38 1.46 -6.30 9.20
C ILE A 38 1.05 -6.06 7.74
N VAL A 39 0.74 -7.13 7.03
CA VAL A 39 0.36 -7.12 5.61
C VAL A 39 -1.16 -7.32 5.48
N PRO A 40 -1.86 -6.41 4.78
CA PRO A 40 -3.33 -6.38 4.73
C PRO A 40 -3.95 -7.37 3.74
N THR A 41 -3.15 -8.24 3.14
CA THR A 41 -3.60 -9.21 2.13
C THR A 41 -3.17 -10.63 2.48
N ALA A 42 -3.72 -11.62 1.77
CA ALA A 42 -3.33 -13.01 1.91
C ALA A 42 -1.84 -13.22 1.54
N PRO A 43 -1.21 -14.26 2.08
CA PRO A 43 0.14 -14.67 1.71
C PRO A 43 0.28 -14.89 0.19
N SER A 44 1.50 -14.74 -0.32
CA SER A 44 1.88 -14.94 -1.72
C SER A 44 1.26 -13.94 -2.72
N GLY A 45 0.51 -12.94 -2.27
CA GLY A 45 0.10 -11.80 -3.09
C GLY A 45 1.21 -10.76 -3.23
N GLY A 46 1.06 -9.82 -4.17
CA GLY A 46 2.07 -8.78 -4.42
C GLY A 46 2.50 -8.01 -3.17
N ASN A 47 1.55 -7.60 -2.32
CA ASN A 47 1.87 -6.92 -1.05
C ASN A 47 2.74 -7.79 -0.11
N ASP A 48 2.44 -9.10 -0.03
CA ASP A 48 3.18 -10.03 0.81
C ASP A 48 4.62 -10.23 0.30
N VAL A 49 4.78 -10.43 -1.00
CA VAL A 49 6.10 -10.58 -1.63
C VAL A 49 6.95 -9.33 -1.39
N MET A 50 6.40 -8.15 -1.62
CA MET A 50 7.10 -6.87 -1.43
C MET A 50 7.46 -6.65 0.05
N ALA A 51 6.52 -6.92 0.97
CA ALA A 51 6.75 -6.79 2.39
C ALA A 51 7.86 -7.73 2.89
N ARG A 52 7.96 -8.96 2.36
CA ARG A 52 9.01 -9.92 2.73
C ARG A 52 10.39 -9.49 2.23
N ILE A 53 10.48 -8.89 1.04
CA ILE A 53 11.73 -8.31 0.54
C ILE A 53 12.20 -7.21 1.51
N VAL A 54 11.31 -6.28 1.86
CA VAL A 54 11.61 -5.18 2.79
C VAL A 54 11.97 -5.73 4.18
N ALA A 55 11.19 -6.68 4.72
CA ALA A 55 11.43 -7.27 6.04
C ALA A 55 12.81 -7.93 6.14
N GLN A 56 13.19 -8.72 5.14
CA GLN A 56 14.51 -9.37 5.09
C GLN A 56 15.61 -8.32 5.13
N LYS A 57 15.57 -7.33 4.23
CA LYS A 57 16.61 -6.31 4.11
C LYS A 57 16.69 -5.38 5.33
N LEU A 58 15.54 -5.00 5.91
CA LEU A 58 15.52 -4.27 7.18
C LEU A 58 16.13 -5.09 8.30
N GLY A 59 15.82 -6.39 8.36
CA GLY A 59 16.37 -7.31 9.37
C GLY A 59 17.89 -7.39 9.29
N GLU A 60 18.43 -7.60 8.10
CA GLU A 60 19.87 -7.64 7.82
C GLU A 60 20.55 -6.33 8.23
N ARG A 61 20.00 -5.20 7.80
CA ARG A 61 20.55 -3.88 8.02
C ARG A 61 20.50 -3.43 9.48
N MET A 62 19.37 -3.63 10.14
CA MET A 62 19.18 -3.26 11.54
C MET A 62 19.76 -4.29 12.54
N LYS A 63 20.21 -5.45 12.03
CA LYS A 63 20.63 -6.61 12.84
C LYS A 63 19.56 -6.99 13.87
N ARG A 64 18.32 -7.06 13.43
CA ARG A 64 17.13 -7.36 14.22
C ARG A 64 16.19 -8.29 13.46
N THR A 65 15.43 -9.06 14.21
CA THR A 65 14.38 -9.88 13.61
C THR A 65 13.25 -8.99 13.12
N VAL A 66 12.93 -9.08 11.81
CA VAL A 66 11.75 -8.44 11.20
C VAL A 66 10.90 -9.55 10.62
N ILE A 67 9.64 -9.62 11.05
CA ILE A 67 8.69 -10.66 10.63
C ILE A 67 7.51 -10.06 9.87
N VAL A 68 6.95 -10.84 8.96
CA VAL A 68 5.74 -10.45 8.20
C VAL A 68 4.57 -11.28 8.73
N GLU A 69 3.49 -10.59 9.09
CA GLU A 69 2.23 -11.18 9.51
C GLU A 69 1.08 -10.73 8.58
N ASN A 70 0.40 -11.69 7.96
CA ASN A 70 -0.74 -11.39 7.08
C ASN A 70 -2.04 -11.32 7.89
N LYS A 71 -2.79 -10.21 7.74
CA LYS A 71 -4.13 -10.00 8.32
C LYS A 71 -5.07 -9.55 7.20
N ALA A 72 -5.45 -10.52 6.36
CA ALA A 72 -6.35 -10.24 5.23
C ALA A 72 -7.80 -10.02 5.69
N GLY A 73 -8.55 -9.29 4.88
CA GLY A 73 -10.00 -9.10 5.01
C GLY A 73 -10.43 -7.64 4.92
N ALA A 74 -11.68 -7.43 4.53
CA ALA A 74 -12.33 -6.12 4.33
C ALA A 74 -11.42 -5.14 3.53
N ASN A 75 -10.87 -5.60 2.40
CA ASN A 75 -9.93 -4.85 1.55
C ASN A 75 -8.76 -4.21 2.33
N GLY A 76 -8.27 -4.90 3.38
CA GLY A 76 -7.16 -4.45 4.23
C GLY A 76 -7.56 -3.64 5.47
N ALA A 77 -8.85 -3.38 5.68
CA ALA A 77 -9.29 -2.62 6.85
C ALA A 77 -8.98 -3.32 8.18
N ILE A 78 -9.03 -4.65 8.22
CA ILE A 78 -8.70 -5.43 9.44
C ILE A 78 -7.26 -5.21 9.88
N ALA A 79 -6.31 -5.27 8.95
CA ALA A 79 -4.89 -5.03 9.24
C ALA A 79 -4.63 -3.58 9.66
N SER A 80 -5.27 -2.63 8.97
CA SER A 80 -5.12 -1.20 9.25
C SER A 80 -5.65 -0.85 10.64
N GLU A 81 -6.84 -1.31 11.01
CA GLU A 81 -7.40 -1.13 12.35
C GLU A 81 -6.50 -1.76 13.43
N TYR A 82 -5.98 -2.97 13.18
CA TYR A 82 -5.08 -3.64 14.11
C TYR A 82 -3.83 -2.80 14.40
N VAL A 83 -3.21 -2.23 13.37
CA VAL A 83 -2.01 -1.39 13.55
C VAL A 83 -2.36 -0.03 14.14
N ALA A 84 -3.45 0.59 13.73
CA ALA A 84 -3.92 1.86 14.31
C ALA A 84 -4.08 1.81 15.84
N LYS A 85 -4.48 0.63 16.35
CA LYS A 85 -4.66 0.36 17.80
C LYS A 85 -3.45 -0.24 18.50
N ALA A 86 -2.36 -0.51 17.77
CA ALA A 86 -1.16 -1.10 18.34
C ALA A 86 -0.37 -0.10 19.20
N ALA A 87 0.55 -0.61 20.03
CA ALA A 87 1.45 0.23 20.80
C ALA A 87 2.32 1.11 19.88
N PRO A 88 2.44 2.42 20.15
CA PRO A 88 3.19 3.35 19.30
C PRO A 88 4.69 3.31 19.60
N ASP A 89 5.28 2.12 19.60
CA ASP A 89 6.66 1.85 20.00
C ASP A 89 7.57 1.45 18.82
N GLY A 90 7.03 1.47 17.58
CA GLY A 90 7.76 1.16 16.35
C GLY A 90 7.91 -0.34 16.04
N TYR A 91 7.42 -1.25 16.90
CA TYR A 91 7.54 -2.70 16.69
C TYR A 91 6.36 -3.33 15.95
N THR A 92 5.29 -2.59 15.73
CA THR A 92 4.17 -3.02 14.89
C THR A 92 3.91 -1.93 13.86
N ILE A 93 4.20 -2.21 12.59
CA ILE A 93 4.05 -1.28 11.48
C ILE A 93 3.18 -1.92 10.40
N LEU A 94 2.48 -1.09 9.63
CA LEU A 94 1.61 -1.52 8.54
C LEU A 94 2.35 -1.42 7.21
N PHE A 95 2.26 -2.46 6.41
CA PHE A 95 2.48 -2.37 4.97
C PHE A 95 1.22 -1.84 4.31
N GLY A 96 1.10 -0.52 4.26
CA GLY A 96 -0.02 0.15 3.63
C GLY A 96 0.11 0.22 2.11
N TYR A 97 -1.00 0.41 1.42
CA TYR A 97 -1.07 0.52 -0.04
C TYR A 97 -2.30 1.33 -0.46
N ILE A 98 -2.43 1.57 -1.74
CA ILE A 98 -3.49 2.40 -2.33
C ILE A 98 -4.90 2.07 -1.79
N ALA A 99 -5.24 0.80 -1.53
CA ALA A 99 -6.56 0.48 -1.03
C ALA A 99 -6.74 0.97 0.41
N THR A 100 -5.79 0.69 1.32
CA THR A 100 -5.94 1.03 2.75
C THR A 100 -5.87 2.53 3.04
N HIS A 101 -5.07 3.29 2.26
CA HIS A 101 -4.78 4.70 2.53
C HIS A 101 -5.18 5.65 1.39
N GLY A 102 -5.85 5.17 0.36
CA GLY A 102 -6.34 5.98 -0.75
C GLY A 102 -7.81 5.69 -1.06
N ILE A 103 -8.12 4.46 -1.49
CA ILE A 103 -9.44 4.10 -2.01
C ILE A 103 -10.45 3.89 -0.88
N ASN A 104 -10.17 3.03 0.10
CA ASN A 104 -11.13 2.70 1.18
C ASN A 104 -11.59 3.93 1.97
N PRO A 105 -10.69 4.90 2.34
CA PRO A 105 -11.11 6.11 3.04
C PRO A 105 -12.02 7.02 2.20
N ALA A 106 -11.96 6.86 0.88
CA ALA A 106 -12.82 7.60 -0.04
C ALA A 106 -14.14 6.87 -0.34
N LEU A 107 -14.18 5.54 -0.17
CA LEU A 107 -15.27 4.66 -0.59
C LEU A 107 -16.27 4.36 0.53
N SER A 108 -15.79 4.18 1.77
CA SER A 108 -16.62 3.68 2.86
C SER A 108 -16.23 4.26 4.23
N LYS A 109 -17.13 4.11 5.20
CA LYS A 109 -16.82 4.40 6.59
C LYS A 109 -15.94 3.28 7.16
N LEU A 110 -14.76 3.64 7.66
CA LEU A 110 -13.78 2.71 8.18
C LEU A 110 -13.70 2.74 9.72
N PRO A 111 -13.21 1.65 10.35
CA PRO A 111 -12.90 1.62 11.77
C PRO A 111 -11.59 2.33 12.15
N TYR A 112 -10.96 3.03 11.20
CA TYR A 112 -9.75 3.82 11.38
C TYR A 112 -9.79 5.07 10.49
N ASP A 113 -9.01 6.09 10.86
CA ASP A 113 -8.74 7.27 10.04
C ASP A 113 -7.35 7.10 9.39
N ALA A 114 -7.30 7.00 8.07
CA ALA A 114 -6.06 6.73 7.32
C ALA A 114 -4.99 7.84 7.44
N VAL A 115 -5.37 9.03 7.91
CA VAL A 115 -4.44 10.16 8.13
C VAL A 115 -4.11 10.32 9.61
N LYS A 116 -5.14 10.31 10.49
CA LYS A 116 -4.96 10.66 11.91
C LYS A 116 -4.45 9.52 12.78
N ASP A 117 -4.74 8.26 12.41
CA ASP A 117 -4.40 7.10 13.23
C ASP A 117 -3.03 6.52 12.87
N PHE A 118 -2.32 7.13 11.90
CA PHE A 118 -1.02 6.65 11.43
C PHE A 118 0.04 7.75 11.40
N ALA A 119 1.27 7.35 11.71
CA ALA A 119 2.49 8.11 11.43
C ALA A 119 3.12 7.54 10.14
N PRO A 120 3.16 8.29 9.03
CA PRO A 120 3.81 7.85 7.81
C PRO A 120 5.29 7.60 8.06
N ILE A 121 5.84 6.52 7.46
CA ILE A 121 7.29 6.23 7.54
C ILE A 121 7.95 6.57 6.20
N SER A 122 7.62 5.84 5.14
CA SER A 122 8.15 6.09 3.80
C SER A 122 7.27 5.42 2.74
N LEU A 123 7.17 6.03 1.58
CA LEU A 123 6.83 5.32 0.35
C LEU A 123 7.91 4.24 0.11
N LEU A 124 7.53 3.12 -0.47
CA LEU A 124 8.44 2.01 -0.82
C LEU A 124 8.59 1.88 -2.33
N SER A 125 7.48 1.98 -3.03
CA SER A 125 7.48 1.87 -4.48
C SER A 125 6.15 2.32 -5.05
N GLU A 126 6.21 2.68 -6.33
CA GLU A 126 5.04 2.70 -7.20
C GLU A 126 5.10 1.47 -8.13
N ALA A 127 3.96 0.86 -8.36
CA ALA A 127 3.81 -0.26 -9.28
C ALA A 127 2.67 0.05 -10.24
N GLN A 128 2.95 -0.07 -11.50
CA GLN A 128 1.93 0.15 -12.52
C GLN A 128 0.99 -1.06 -12.60
N GLY A 129 -0.25 -0.79 -12.96
CA GLY A 129 -1.15 -1.78 -13.49
C GLY A 129 -0.94 -1.93 -15.00
N VAL A 130 -1.63 -2.89 -15.56
CA VAL A 130 -1.66 -3.12 -17.00
C VAL A 130 -3.09 -3.47 -17.43
N LEU A 131 -3.57 -2.83 -18.48
CA LEU A 131 -4.79 -3.25 -19.13
C LEU A 131 -4.49 -4.49 -19.96
N VAL A 132 -5.09 -5.59 -19.58
CA VAL A 132 -4.97 -6.87 -20.30
C VAL A 132 -6.31 -7.33 -20.83
N VAL A 133 -6.24 -8.10 -21.91
CA VAL A 133 -7.39 -8.84 -22.44
C VAL A 133 -7.05 -10.32 -22.63
N ASN A 134 -8.08 -11.17 -22.58
CA ASN A 134 -7.94 -12.55 -23.03
C ASN A 134 -7.54 -12.55 -24.52
N PRO A 135 -6.58 -13.39 -24.96
CA PRO A 135 -6.10 -13.40 -26.35
C PRO A 135 -7.18 -13.64 -27.42
N LYS A 136 -8.33 -14.25 -27.06
CA LYS A 136 -9.47 -14.46 -27.96
C LYS A 136 -10.28 -13.18 -28.22
N VAL A 137 -10.10 -12.14 -27.41
CA VAL A 137 -10.76 -10.84 -27.63
C VAL A 137 -10.21 -10.21 -28.90
N GLN A 138 -11.12 -9.76 -29.78
CA GLN A 138 -10.77 -9.12 -31.05
C GLN A 138 -10.38 -7.64 -30.84
N ALA A 139 -9.39 -7.43 -29.96
CA ALA A 139 -8.77 -6.14 -29.72
C ALA A 139 -7.28 -6.34 -29.44
N LYS A 140 -6.42 -5.63 -30.17
CA LYS A 140 -4.96 -5.62 -30.01
C LYS A 140 -4.45 -4.27 -29.49
N THR A 141 -5.32 -3.28 -29.44
CA THR A 141 -5.04 -1.93 -28.97
C THR A 141 -6.14 -1.44 -28.03
N VAL A 142 -5.84 -0.42 -27.23
CA VAL A 142 -6.86 0.24 -26.37
C VAL A 142 -7.99 0.80 -27.20
N LYS A 143 -7.68 1.43 -28.36
CA LYS A 143 -8.69 1.97 -29.27
C LYS A 143 -9.63 0.90 -29.82
N GLU A 144 -9.11 -0.26 -30.20
CA GLU A 144 -9.92 -1.40 -30.66
C GLU A 144 -10.81 -1.95 -29.54
N LEU A 145 -10.31 -2.02 -28.29
CA LEU A 145 -11.10 -2.43 -27.13
C LEU A 145 -12.25 -1.44 -26.88
N VAL A 146 -11.97 -0.11 -26.92
CA VAL A 146 -13.00 0.93 -26.76
C VAL A 146 -14.06 0.79 -27.84
N ASN A 147 -13.66 0.62 -29.10
CA ASN A 147 -14.60 0.45 -30.20
C ASN A 147 -15.46 -0.82 -30.03
N LEU A 148 -14.86 -1.92 -29.63
CA LEU A 148 -15.55 -3.19 -29.37
C LEU A 148 -16.57 -3.05 -28.23
N ALA A 149 -16.18 -2.41 -27.13
CA ALA A 149 -17.07 -2.18 -25.99
C ALA A 149 -18.24 -1.24 -26.32
N LYS A 150 -18.00 -0.20 -27.13
CA LYS A 150 -19.07 0.70 -27.62
C LYS A 150 -20.02 0.03 -28.60
N ALA A 151 -19.51 -0.88 -29.45
CA ALA A 151 -20.34 -1.62 -30.39
C ALA A 151 -21.22 -2.69 -29.71
N ARG A 152 -20.86 -3.11 -28.50
CA ARG A 152 -21.57 -4.17 -27.75
C ARG A 152 -21.65 -3.79 -26.26
N PRO A 153 -22.47 -2.78 -25.88
CA PRO A 153 -22.61 -2.35 -24.50
C PRO A 153 -23.03 -3.51 -23.59
N GLY A 154 -22.37 -3.67 -22.44
CA GLY A 154 -22.64 -4.72 -21.46
C GLY A 154 -22.19 -6.13 -21.86
N ALA A 155 -21.65 -6.36 -23.08
CA ALA A 155 -21.26 -7.70 -23.52
C ALA A 155 -19.83 -8.09 -23.14
N ILE A 156 -19.01 -7.15 -22.67
CA ILE A 156 -17.65 -7.39 -22.22
C ILE A 156 -17.64 -7.45 -20.70
N ASN A 157 -17.18 -8.57 -20.15
CA ASN A 157 -16.98 -8.72 -18.71
C ASN A 157 -15.55 -8.34 -18.34
N TYR A 158 -15.40 -7.52 -17.30
CA TYR A 158 -14.09 -7.28 -16.72
C TYR A 158 -13.98 -7.86 -15.31
N ALA A 159 -12.83 -8.46 -15.01
CA ALA A 159 -12.53 -9.02 -13.70
C ALA A 159 -11.90 -7.99 -12.78
N SER A 160 -12.15 -8.10 -11.49
CA SER A 160 -11.41 -7.39 -10.45
C SER A 160 -11.04 -8.30 -9.28
N ALA A 161 -10.14 -7.83 -8.42
CA ALA A 161 -9.79 -8.52 -7.18
C ALA A 161 -10.84 -8.35 -6.06
N GLY A 162 -12.00 -7.82 -6.40
CA GLY A 162 -13.11 -7.48 -5.52
C GLY A 162 -13.48 -6.01 -5.60
N ASN A 163 -14.63 -5.66 -5.04
CA ASN A 163 -15.15 -4.30 -5.05
C ASN A 163 -14.19 -3.33 -4.31
N GLY A 164 -14.02 -2.11 -4.84
CA GLY A 164 -13.13 -1.11 -4.28
C GLY A 164 -11.63 -1.40 -4.41
N THR A 165 -11.23 -2.50 -5.07
CA THR A 165 -9.81 -2.77 -5.35
C THR A 165 -9.30 -1.93 -6.52
N ALA A 166 -7.98 -1.73 -6.62
CA ALA A 166 -7.38 -0.97 -7.71
C ALA A 166 -7.78 -1.48 -9.11
N PRO A 167 -7.85 -2.79 -9.39
CA PRO A 167 -8.38 -3.30 -10.66
C PRO A 167 -9.82 -2.86 -10.95
N HIS A 168 -10.71 -2.86 -9.94
CA HIS A 168 -12.08 -2.37 -10.07
C HIS A 168 -12.12 -0.89 -10.42
N ILE A 169 -11.47 -0.07 -9.60
CA ILE A 169 -11.43 1.39 -9.76
C ILE A 169 -10.80 1.79 -11.11
N SER A 170 -9.76 1.07 -11.56
CA SER A 170 -9.15 1.30 -12.87
C SER A 170 -10.14 1.05 -14.01
N ALA A 171 -10.89 -0.05 -13.94
CA ALA A 171 -11.89 -0.36 -14.96
C ALA A 171 -13.03 0.67 -14.96
N GLU A 172 -13.52 1.08 -13.80
CA GLU A 172 -14.58 2.09 -13.69
C GLU A 172 -14.11 3.48 -14.18
N LEU A 173 -12.87 3.89 -13.84
CA LEU A 173 -12.28 5.11 -14.40
C LEU A 173 -12.15 5.02 -15.92
N PHE A 174 -11.72 3.87 -16.45
CA PHE A 174 -11.62 3.64 -17.87
C PHE A 174 -12.99 3.74 -18.57
N LYS A 175 -14.01 3.08 -18.02
CA LYS A 175 -15.39 3.15 -18.51
C LYS A 175 -15.90 4.60 -18.54
N GLN A 176 -15.67 5.32 -17.44
CA GLN A 176 -16.09 6.71 -17.31
C GLN A 176 -15.45 7.62 -18.36
N ILE A 177 -14.13 7.53 -18.56
CA ILE A 177 -13.41 8.41 -19.51
C ILE A 177 -13.77 8.05 -20.95
N THR A 178 -13.88 6.75 -21.26
CA THR A 178 -14.11 6.27 -22.63
C THR A 178 -15.58 6.23 -23.02
N GLY A 179 -16.51 6.35 -22.06
CA GLY A 179 -17.94 6.18 -22.31
C GLY A 179 -18.30 4.75 -22.75
N THR A 180 -17.57 3.74 -22.25
CA THR A 180 -17.83 2.34 -22.52
C THR A 180 -18.66 1.71 -21.42
N ASP A 181 -19.43 0.66 -21.77
CA ASP A 181 -20.16 -0.15 -20.79
C ASP A 181 -19.59 -1.57 -20.80
N MET A 182 -19.05 -1.97 -19.63
CA MET A 182 -18.51 -3.32 -19.38
C MET A 182 -19.05 -3.82 -18.03
N LEU A 183 -19.40 -5.11 -17.96
CA LEU A 183 -19.97 -5.73 -16.77
C LEU A 183 -18.86 -6.12 -15.77
N HIS A 184 -18.99 -5.72 -14.52
CA HIS A 184 -18.06 -6.07 -13.45
C HIS A 184 -18.28 -7.50 -12.93
N VAL A 185 -17.19 -8.26 -12.82
CA VAL A 185 -17.15 -9.58 -12.19
C VAL A 185 -16.13 -9.54 -11.04
N PRO A 186 -16.58 -9.39 -9.79
CA PRO A 186 -15.69 -9.34 -8.62
C PRO A 186 -15.23 -10.74 -8.19
N TYR A 187 -13.93 -10.85 -7.86
CA TYR A 187 -13.31 -12.06 -7.30
C TYR A 187 -12.76 -11.81 -5.90
N LYS A 188 -12.47 -12.90 -5.17
CA LYS A 188 -11.81 -12.82 -3.85
C LYS A 188 -10.28 -12.76 -3.99
N GLY A 189 -9.77 -11.72 -4.69
CA GLY A 189 -8.35 -11.48 -4.91
C GLY A 189 -7.92 -11.55 -6.37
N SER A 190 -6.67 -11.13 -6.65
CA SER A 190 -6.14 -11.04 -8.02
C SER A 190 -5.92 -12.40 -8.68
N ALA A 191 -5.46 -13.42 -7.93
CA ALA A 191 -5.12 -14.72 -8.52
C ALA A 191 -6.31 -15.40 -9.21
N PRO A 192 -7.48 -15.60 -8.57
CA PRO A 192 -8.64 -16.18 -9.25
C PRO A 192 -9.15 -15.30 -10.41
N ALA A 193 -9.09 -13.98 -10.29
CA ALA A 193 -9.48 -13.06 -11.36
C ALA A 193 -8.60 -13.20 -12.61
N VAL A 194 -7.28 -13.28 -12.43
CA VAL A 194 -6.32 -13.52 -13.52
C VAL A 194 -6.56 -14.88 -14.16
N THR A 195 -6.76 -15.94 -13.36
CA THR A 195 -7.02 -17.30 -13.85
C THR A 195 -8.25 -17.33 -14.74
N ASP A 196 -9.35 -16.73 -14.31
CA ASP A 196 -10.60 -16.72 -15.07
C ASP A 196 -10.52 -15.80 -16.31
N THR A 197 -9.72 -14.75 -16.27
CA THR A 197 -9.42 -13.93 -17.46
C THR A 197 -8.60 -14.73 -18.47
N ILE A 198 -7.62 -15.52 -18.04
CA ILE A 198 -6.86 -16.43 -18.92
C ILE A 198 -7.78 -17.51 -19.53
N ALA A 199 -8.68 -18.08 -18.74
CA ALA A 199 -9.65 -19.07 -19.20
C ALA A 199 -10.69 -18.48 -20.18
N GLY A 200 -10.89 -17.14 -20.18
CA GLY A 200 -11.85 -16.44 -21.04
C GLY A 200 -13.24 -16.29 -20.43
N GLN A 201 -13.41 -16.59 -19.13
CA GLN A 201 -14.65 -16.33 -18.40
C GLN A 201 -14.91 -14.81 -18.28
N THR A 202 -13.84 -14.03 -18.15
CA THR A 202 -13.85 -12.60 -18.31
C THR A 202 -12.93 -12.18 -19.46
N GLN A 203 -13.21 -11.05 -20.10
CA GLN A 203 -12.52 -10.59 -21.29
C GLN A 203 -11.41 -9.60 -21.00
N VAL A 204 -11.57 -8.80 -19.95
CA VAL A 204 -10.71 -7.64 -19.62
C VAL A 204 -10.34 -7.67 -18.14
N MET A 205 -9.17 -7.18 -17.81
CA MET A 205 -8.76 -6.92 -16.43
C MET A 205 -7.72 -5.78 -16.40
N PHE A 206 -7.62 -5.10 -15.24
CA PHE A 206 -6.58 -4.11 -14.91
C PHE A 206 -5.72 -4.60 -13.73
N PRO A 207 -5.04 -5.74 -13.82
CA PRO A 207 -4.21 -6.26 -12.74
C PRO A 207 -2.96 -5.38 -12.54
N SER A 208 -2.26 -5.56 -11.41
CA SER A 208 -0.89 -5.06 -11.27
C SER A 208 0.04 -5.77 -12.26
N LEU A 209 1.10 -5.10 -12.69
CA LEU A 209 2.16 -5.75 -13.47
C LEU A 209 2.74 -6.96 -12.74
N VAL A 210 2.89 -6.86 -11.40
CA VAL A 210 3.30 -8.00 -10.54
C VAL A 210 2.46 -9.25 -10.78
N ALA A 211 1.12 -9.08 -10.89
CA ALA A 211 0.21 -10.23 -11.06
C ALA A 211 0.11 -10.72 -12.51
N ALA A 212 0.44 -9.88 -13.50
CA ALA A 212 0.16 -10.18 -14.91
C ALA A 212 1.41 -10.44 -15.75
N SER A 213 2.59 -9.98 -15.35
CA SER A 213 3.79 -9.95 -16.19
C SER A 213 4.16 -11.31 -16.76
N GLN A 214 4.16 -12.38 -15.96
CA GLN A 214 4.50 -13.71 -16.41
C GLN A 214 3.48 -14.25 -17.41
N HIS A 215 2.19 -13.96 -17.21
CA HIS A 215 1.10 -14.38 -18.09
C HIS A 215 1.12 -13.63 -19.43
N ILE A 216 1.56 -12.35 -19.42
CA ILE A 216 1.76 -11.59 -20.67
C ILE A 216 2.94 -12.16 -21.43
N LYS A 217 4.10 -12.39 -20.77
CA LYS A 217 5.28 -13.00 -21.39
C LYS A 217 5.00 -14.41 -21.96
N ALA A 218 4.16 -15.17 -21.29
CA ALA A 218 3.73 -16.51 -21.75
C ALA A 218 2.62 -16.47 -22.83
N GLY A 219 2.13 -15.28 -23.25
CA GLY A 219 1.06 -15.14 -24.23
C GLY A 219 -0.32 -15.59 -23.73
N GLN A 220 -0.47 -15.86 -22.44
CA GLN A 220 -1.74 -16.26 -21.82
C GLN A 220 -2.71 -15.07 -21.66
N LEU A 221 -2.16 -13.86 -21.55
CA LEU A 221 -2.88 -12.60 -21.59
C LEU A 221 -2.23 -11.69 -22.63
N ARG A 222 -3.03 -10.83 -23.25
CA ARG A 222 -2.50 -9.76 -24.11
C ARG A 222 -2.52 -8.44 -23.34
N GLY A 223 -1.33 -7.86 -23.13
CA GLY A 223 -1.19 -6.49 -22.64
C GLY A 223 -1.55 -5.49 -23.73
N LEU A 224 -2.34 -4.48 -23.40
CA LEU A 224 -2.70 -3.40 -24.31
C LEU A 224 -2.03 -2.09 -23.96
N ALA A 225 -1.91 -1.75 -22.68
CA ALA A 225 -1.29 -0.53 -22.18
C ALA A 225 -1.00 -0.62 -20.67
N VAL A 226 -0.02 0.11 -20.19
CA VAL A 226 0.25 0.28 -18.75
C VAL A 226 -0.55 1.45 -18.19
N THR A 227 -0.89 1.39 -16.88
CA THR A 227 -1.81 2.35 -16.25
C THR A 227 -1.14 3.59 -15.67
N GLY A 228 0.19 3.63 -15.63
CA GLY A 228 0.96 4.76 -15.09
C GLY A 228 1.14 5.90 -16.09
N LYS A 229 1.84 6.96 -15.66
CA LYS A 229 2.18 8.13 -16.49
C LYS A 229 3.21 7.84 -17.56
N THR A 230 4.13 6.93 -17.29
CA THR A 230 5.24 6.55 -18.14
C THR A 230 5.15 5.08 -18.52
N ARG A 231 5.82 4.69 -19.60
CA ARG A 231 5.93 3.27 -19.97
C ARG A 231 6.71 2.49 -18.93
N SER A 232 6.39 1.22 -18.78
CA SER A 232 7.12 0.33 -17.89
C SER A 232 8.43 -0.13 -18.53
N ALA A 233 9.52 -0.13 -17.77
CA ALA A 233 10.78 -0.73 -18.22
C ALA A 233 10.65 -2.25 -18.46
N LEU A 234 9.67 -2.91 -17.80
CA LEU A 234 9.42 -4.33 -17.98
C LEU A 234 8.72 -4.67 -19.31
N PHE A 235 7.94 -3.71 -19.87
CA PHE A 235 7.21 -3.82 -21.14
C PHE A 235 7.30 -2.48 -21.90
N PRO A 236 8.50 -2.12 -22.41
CA PRO A 236 8.71 -0.82 -23.05
C PRO A 236 7.91 -0.67 -24.37
N GLU A 237 7.47 -1.78 -24.96
CA GLU A 237 6.62 -1.84 -26.14
C GLU A 237 5.17 -1.44 -25.86
N LEU A 238 4.69 -1.61 -24.61
CA LEU A 238 3.33 -1.21 -24.24
C LEU A 238 3.25 0.31 -24.03
N PRO A 239 2.32 1.00 -24.70
CA PRO A 239 2.07 2.41 -24.41
C PRO A 239 1.45 2.55 -23.02
N THR A 240 1.42 3.78 -22.49
CA THR A 240 0.50 4.10 -21.40
C THR A 240 -0.93 4.18 -21.92
N VAL A 241 -1.93 4.03 -21.03
CA VAL A 241 -3.35 4.21 -21.39
C VAL A 241 -3.58 5.64 -21.89
N ILE A 242 -2.83 6.63 -21.38
CA ILE A 242 -2.86 8.02 -21.84
C ILE A 242 -2.36 8.12 -23.30
N GLU A 243 -1.16 7.56 -23.60
CA GLU A 243 -0.60 7.53 -24.96
C GLU A 243 -1.50 6.77 -25.94
N ALA A 244 -2.23 5.77 -25.45
CA ALA A 244 -3.17 4.98 -26.24
C ALA A 244 -4.51 5.68 -26.52
N GLY A 245 -4.65 6.96 -26.15
CA GLY A 245 -5.78 7.81 -26.50
C GLY A 245 -6.87 7.94 -25.42
N VAL A 246 -6.55 7.68 -24.16
CA VAL A 246 -7.46 7.88 -23.00
C VAL A 246 -6.85 8.95 -22.08
N PRO A 247 -6.96 10.24 -22.43
CA PRO A 247 -6.37 11.31 -21.63
C PRO A 247 -7.01 11.39 -20.25
N GLY A 248 -6.19 11.69 -19.24
CA GLY A 248 -6.64 11.77 -17.83
C GLY A 248 -6.77 10.43 -17.12
N PHE A 249 -6.48 9.32 -17.78
CA PHE A 249 -6.41 8.01 -17.13
C PHE A 249 -5.04 7.85 -16.48
N GLU A 250 -5.04 7.70 -15.16
CA GLU A 250 -3.84 7.39 -14.40
C GLU A 250 -4.19 6.64 -13.13
N VAL A 251 -3.72 5.41 -13.03
CA VAL A 251 -3.84 4.59 -11.83
C VAL A 251 -2.51 3.91 -11.55
N THR A 252 -1.85 4.34 -10.49
CA THR A 252 -0.61 3.74 -10.00
C THR A 252 -0.89 3.07 -8.67
N GLN A 253 -0.53 1.81 -8.52
CA GLN A 253 -0.51 1.16 -7.21
C GLN A 253 0.74 1.62 -6.48
N TRP A 254 0.61 1.95 -5.21
CA TRP A 254 1.73 2.34 -4.38
C TRP A 254 1.74 1.56 -3.07
N TYR A 255 2.92 1.43 -2.51
CA TYR A 255 3.18 0.73 -1.27
C TYR A 255 3.98 1.62 -0.33
N ALA A 256 3.65 1.60 0.95
CA ALA A 256 4.30 2.43 1.96
C ALA A 256 4.28 1.75 3.34
N LEU A 257 5.13 2.22 4.24
CA LEU A 257 5.11 1.81 5.63
C LEU A 257 4.51 2.91 6.51
N PHE A 258 3.70 2.48 7.49
CA PHE A 258 3.07 3.34 8.47
C PHE A 258 3.23 2.75 9.87
N ALA A 259 3.44 3.61 10.86
CA ALA A 259 3.38 3.28 12.27
C ALA A 259 2.07 3.81 12.89
N PRO A 260 1.68 3.39 14.12
CA PRO A 260 0.60 4.04 14.86
C PRO A 260 0.88 5.55 15.06
N ALA A 261 -0.15 6.39 15.02
CA ALA A 261 -0.04 7.87 15.01
C ALA A 261 0.84 8.47 16.13
N LYS A 262 0.80 7.85 17.32
CA LYS A 262 1.54 8.36 18.48
C LYS A 262 2.97 7.82 18.58
N THR A 263 3.49 7.17 17.55
CA THR A 263 4.88 6.70 17.52
C THR A 263 5.83 7.89 17.60
N PRO A 264 6.80 7.89 18.54
CA PRO A 264 7.74 8.99 18.70
C PRO A 264 8.47 9.33 17.39
N LYS A 265 8.62 10.61 17.11
CA LYS A 265 9.26 11.07 15.87
C LYS A 265 10.65 10.47 15.65
N ALA A 266 11.45 10.33 16.68
CA ALA A 266 12.78 9.72 16.59
C ALA A 266 12.74 8.27 16.09
N ILE A 267 11.68 7.50 16.43
CA ILE A 267 11.49 6.13 15.95
C ILE A 267 11.06 6.16 14.47
N VAL A 268 10.15 7.05 14.10
CA VAL A 268 9.70 7.22 12.70
C VAL A 268 10.87 7.63 11.82
N ASP A 269 11.66 8.62 12.24
CA ASP A 269 12.84 9.09 11.51
C ASP A 269 13.89 7.98 11.35
N ARG A 270 14.11 7.17 12.39
CA ARG A 270 15.01 6.03 12.32
C ARG A 270 14.51 4.98 11.33
N LEU A 271 13.24 4.60 11.39
CA LEU A 271 12.64 3.66 10.43
C LEU A 271 12.70 4.20 9.01
N ASN A 272 12.40 5.48 8.79
CA ASN A 272 12.51 6.12 7.49
C ASN A 272 13.93 6.04 6.92
N ALA A 273 14.95 6.39 7.70
CA ALA A 273 16.34 6.32 7.27
C ALA A 273 16.76 4.88 6.88
N GLU A 274 16.35 3.88 7.65
CA GLU A 274 16.65 2.47 7.35
C GLU A 274 15.92 2.00 6.10
N VAL A 275 14.66 2.38 5.93
CA VAL A 275 13.85 2.06 4.73
C VAL A 275 14.47 2.69 3.48
N ILE A 276 14.84 3.98 3.52
CA ILE A 276 15.50 4.65 2.39
C ILE A 276 16.79 3.89 1.99
N ALA A 277 17.57 3.46 2.96
CA ALA A 277 18.79 2.73 2.68
C ALA A 277 18.52 1.34 2.08
N VAL A 278 17.49 0.63 2.57
CA VAL A 278 17.02 -0.65 2.01
C VAL A 278 16.55 -0.48 0.58
N MET A 279 15.77 0.54 0.29
CA MET A 279 15.21 0.77 -1.05
C MET A 279 16.27 1.22 -2.08
N LYS A 280 17.43 1.68 -1.63
CA LYS A 280 18.60 1.99 -2.48
C LYS A 280 19.57 0.82 -2.68
N ASP A 281 19.36 -0.29 -1.98
CA ASP A 281 20.18 -1.48 -2.11
C ASP A 281 19.97 -2.12 -3.51
N PRO A 282 21.04 -2.44 -4.26
CA PRO A 282 20.94 -2.97 -5.62
C PRO A 282 20.15 -4.28 -5.74
N ASP A 283 20.24 -5.18 -4.74
CA ASP A 283 19.45 -6.42 -4.72
C ASP A 283 17.97 -6.13 -4.47
N THR A 284 17.66 -5.16 -3.60
CA THR A 284 16.28 -4.69 -3.40
C THR A 284 15.72 -4.12 -4.70
N ILE A 285 16.44 -3.23 -5.37
CA ILE A 285 16.01 -2.64 -6.64
C ILE A 285 15.73 -3.74 -7.67
N LYS A 286 16.67 -4.68 -7.83
CA LYS A 286 16.51 -5.80 -8.76
C LYS A 286 15.25 -6.64 -8.43
N ARG A 287 15.06 -7.03 -7.17
CA ARG A 287 13.93 -7.85 -6.74
C ARG A 287 12.59 -7.13 -6.90
N PHE A 288 12.55 -5.81 -6.68
CA PHE A 288 11.36 -4.99 -6.94
C PHE A 288 11.06 -4.91 -8.44
N ALA A 289 12.08 -4.68 -9.28
CA ALA A 289 11.93 -4.65 -10.73
C ALA A 289 11.42 -6.00 -11.29
N GLU A 290 11.90 -7.13 -10.75
CA GLU A 290 11.40 -8.47 -11.11
C GLU A 290 9.90 -8.63 -10.80
N GLN A 291 9.39 -7.88 -9.82
CA GLN A 291 7.98 -7.80 -9.48
C GLN A 291 7.22 -6.72 -10.27
N GLY A 292 7.86 -6.02 -11.19
CA GLY A 292 7.23 -4.92 -11.95
C GLY A 292 6.95 -3.68 -11.11
N ALA A 293 7.73 -3.46 -10.06
CA ALA A 293 7.62 -2.31 -9.17
C ALA A 293 8.93 -1.51 -9.19
N GLU A 294 8.83 -0.19 -9.20
CA GLU A 294 9.96 0.71 -9.16
C GLU A 294 10.13 1.24 -7.73
N PRO A 295 11.31 1.01 -7.09
CA PRO A 295 11.57 1.55 -5.77
C PRO A 295 11.47 3.08 -5.76
N GLU A 296 10.69 3.59 -4.84
CA GLU A 296 10.56 5.02 -4.60
C GLU A 296 10.52 5.27 -3.09
N THR A 297 11.13 6.34 -2.63
CA THR A 297 11.14 6.66 -1.20
C THR A 297 10.69 8.09 -0.96
N SER A 298 10.19 8.36 0.24
CA SER A 298 9.75 9.69 0.64
C SER A 298 10.17 10.01 2.07
N THR A 299 10.11 11.29 2.42
CA THR A 299 10.06 11.67 3.82
C THR A 299 8.69 11.34 4.43
N PRO A 300 8.57 11.22 5.75
CA PRO A 300 7.28 11.04 6.42
C PRO A 300 6.25 12.11 6.05
N GLU A 301 6.68 13.37 6.00
CA GLU A 301 5.82 14.50 5.67
C GLU A 301 5.33 14.46 4.21
N ALA A 302 6.21 14.05 3.28
CA ALA A 302 5.85 13.91 1.88
C ALA A 302 4.82 12.78 1.69
N LEU A 303 5.02 11.63 2.37
CA LEU A 303 4.05 10.52 2.34
C LEU A 303 2.70 10.95 2.92
N GLY A 304 2.68 11.72 4.02
CA GLY A 304 1.42 12.23 4.59
C GLY A 304 0.62 13.05 3.58
N LYS A 305 1.28 14.01 2.92
CA LYS A 305 0.65 14.82 1.85
C LYS A 305 0.21 13.98 0.65
N TYR A 306 0.99 12.98 0.29
CA TYR A 306 0.66 12.06 -0.79
C TYR A 306 -0.64 11.27 -0.48
N VAL A 307 -0.78 10.74 0.74
CA VAL A 307 -1.99 10.04 1.19
C VAL A 307 -3.22 10.95 1.14
N GLU A 308 -3.12 12.19 1.63
CA GLU A 308 -4.22 13.16 1.57
C GLU A 308 -4.65 13.45 0.13
N ALA A 309 -3.69 13.64 -0.77
CA ALA A 309 -3.95 13.87 -2.20
C ALA A 309 -4.61 12.65 -2.86
N GLU A 310 -4.14 11.43 -2.55
CA GLU A 310 -4.73 10.19 -3.05
C GLU A 310 -6.17 10.02 -2.57
N ILE A 311 -6.46 10.25 -1.29
CA ILE A 311 -7.84 10.19 -0.77
C ILE A 311 -8.75 11.18 -1.51
N ALA A 312 -8.27 12.42 -1.73
CA ALA A 312 -9.04 13.44 -2.44
C ALA A 312 -9.30 13.05 -3.91
N LYS A 313 -8.28 12.53 -4.61
CA LYS A 313 -8.37 12.02 -5.98
C LYS A 313 -9.41 10.91 -6.09
N TRP A 314 -9.29 9.88 -5.25
CA TRP A 314 -10.18 8.72 -5.31
C TRP A 314 -11.60 9.06 -4.90
N ARG A 315 -11.81 9.98 -3.95
CA ARG A 315 -13.15 10.48 -3.61
C ARG A 315 -13.84 11.08 -4.82
N LYS A 316 -13.13 11.90 -5.61
CA LYS A 316 -13.68 12.47 -6.84
C LYS A 316 -14.06 11.39 -7.86
N VAL A 317 -13.17 10.41 -8.10
CA VAL A 317 -13.42 9.30 -9.04
C VAL A 317 -14.63 8.47 -8.60
N ILE A 318 -14.66 8.06 -7.33
CA ILE A 318 -15.72 7.22 -6.76
C ILE A 318 -17.07 7.92 -6.84
N GLN A 319 -17.14 9.20 -6.49
CA GLN A 319 -18.39 9.99 -6.58
C GLN A 319 -18.88 10.12 -8.02
N THR A 320 -17.96 10.41 -8.97
CA THR A 320 -18.33 10.59 -10.37
C THR A 320 -18.77 9.29 -11.04
N ALA A 321 -18.07 8.19 -10.74
CA ALA A 321 -18.39 6.85 -11.26
C ALA A 321 -19.51 6.14 -10.47
N LYS A 322 -20.03 6.77 -9.40
CA LYS A 322 -21.05 6.21 -8.50
C LYS A 322 -20.69 4.82 -7.96
N ILE A 323 -19.42 4.62 -7.66
CA ILE A 323 -18.92 3.36 -7.10
C ILE A 323 -19.39 3.24 -5.65
N THR A 324 -19.99 2.12 -5.30
CA THR A 324 -20.43 1.79 -3.94
C THR A 324 -19.54 0.72 -3.31
N ALA A 325 -19.37 0.79 -2.01
CA ALA A 325 -18.93 -0.36 -1.23
C ALA A 325 -20.11 -1.35 -1.11
N ASP A 326 -19.83 -2.64 -1.16
CA ASP A 326 -20.83 -3.68 -0.88
C ASP A 326 -21.27 -3.65 0.58
#